data_858005e6578087c4315d1f93d3e88748
#
_entry.id   858005e6578087c4315d1f93d3e88748
#
_cell.length_a   1.000
_cell.length_b   1.000
_cell.length_c   1.000
_cell.angle_alpha   90.00
_cell.angle_beta   90.00
_cell.angle_gamma   90.00
#
_symmetry.space_group_name_H-M   'P 1'
#
loop_
_entity.id
_entity.type
_entity.pdbx_description
1 polymer ?
#
loop_
_entity_poly.entity_id
_entity_poly.type
_entity_poly.pdbx_seq_one_letter_code
_entity_poly.pdbx_strand_id
1 'polypeptide(L)'
;KYIKPGKIQGRYQNAKGHFIVFEMIRDSVFNFDENDEEVQTTNYFCPEIWKPNKSYGLTELPQQKSVIFRNATVWTNEEEGVLFNTDVIISEGKIIDFGTLLNPLEYFKENEYISIDASGVHLTSGIIDEHSHIAISNGVNEGTQAVSAEVRIGDVINPNDHNIYRQIAGGVVAAQLLHGSANPIGGQSAIIKLRWGASAEEMKIKDADSFIKFALG
;
A
#
# COMPACT_ATOMS: atom_id res chain seq x y z
N LYS A 1 -26.82 -13.32 -18.32
CA LYS A 1 -27.60 -14.57 -18.21
C LYS A 1 -27.32 -15.41 -19.45
N TYR A 2 -26.79 -16.63 -19.27
CA TYR A 2 -26.61 -17.57 -20.37
C TYR A 2 -27.96 -18.15 -20.74
N ILE A 3 -28.37 -18.01 -21.99
CA ILE A 3 -29.68 -18.52 -22.49
C ILE A 3 -29.49 -19.78 -23.33
N LYS A 4 -28.38 -19.87 -24.08
CA LYS A 4 -27.94 -21.04 -24.85
C LYS A 4 -26.42 -21.05 -24.96
N PRO A 5 -25.77 -22.18 -25.22
CA PRO A 5 -24.35 -22.20 -25.53
C PRO A 5 -24.02 -21.23 -26.68
N GLY A 6 -23.06 -20.36 -26.47
CA GLY A 6 -22.63 -19.37 -27.46
C GLY A 6 -23.48 -18.09 -27.57
N LYS A 7 -24.48 -17.89 -26.69
CA LYS A 7 -25.30 -16.67 -26.66
C LYS A 7 -25.24 -15.97 -25.33
N ILE A 8 -24.98 -14.67 -25.34
CA ILE A 8 -24.96 -13.80 -24.17
C ILE A 8 -25.96 -12.68 -24.39
N GLN A 9 -26.87 -12.49 -23.45
CA GLN A 9 -27.76 -11.33 -23.42
C GLN A 9 -27.52 -10.52 -22.17
N GLY A 10 -27.53 -9.19 -22.30
CA GLY A 10 -27.38 -8.26 -21.20
C GLY A 10 -28.14 -6.98 -21.45
N ARG A 11 -28.16 -6.14 -20.44
CA ARG A 11 -28.66 -4.77 -20.53
C ARG A 11 -27.70 -3.83 -19.83
N TYR A 12 -27.56 -2.63 -20.36
CA TYR A 12 -26.84 -1.54 -19.69
C TYR A 12 -27.69 -0.26 -19.77
N GLN A 13 -27.43 0.65 -18.86
CA GLN A 13 -28.05 1.97 -18.85
C GLN A 13 -27.10 2.98 -19.49
N ASN A 14 -27.56 3.69 -20.51
CA ASN A 14 -26.76 4.74 -21.14
C ASN A 14 -26.72 6.02 -20.28
N ALA A 15 -25.89 6.98 -20.69
CA ALA A 15 -25.73 8.27 -19.99
C ALA A 15 -27.02 9.11 -19.87
N LYS A 16 -28.05 8.79 -20.66
CA LYS A 16 -29.39 9.44 -20.61
C LYS A 16 -30.39 8.66 -19.73
N GLY A 17 -29.94 7.62 -19.04
CA GLY A 17 -30.78 6.80 -18.17
C GLY A 17 -31.61 5.73 -18.87
N HIS A 18 -31.52 5.59 -20.20
CA HIS A 18 -32.26 4.57 -20.93
C HIS A 18 -31.58 3.22 -20.86
N PHE A 19 -32.37 2.16 -20.63
CA PHE A 19 -31.86 0.78 -20.71
C PHE A 19 -31.77 0.31 -22.17
N ILE A 20 -30.60 -0.18 -22.52
CA ILE A 20 -30.32 -0.80 -23.83
C ILE A 20 -30.09 -2.27 -23.61
N VAL A 21 -30.81 -3.11 -24.34
CA VAL A 21 -30.63 -4.55 -24.35
C VAL A 21 -29.67 -4.89 -25.49
N PHE A 22 -28.68 -5.71 -25.24
CA PHE A 22 -27.76 -6.23 -26.26
C PHE A 22 -27.78 -7.75 -26.26
N GLU A 23 -27.47 -8.28 -27.40
CA GLU A 23 -27.31 -9.70 -27.64
C GLU A 23 -26.00 -9.92 -28.40
N MET A 24 -25.13 -10.78 -27.88
CA MET A 24 -23.95 -11.25 -28.57
C MET A 24 -24.13 -12.74 -28.88
N ILE A 25 -23.93 -13.09 -30.12
CA ILE A 25 -23.98 -14.46 -30.60
C ILE A 25 -22.58 -14.82 -31.06
N ARG A 26 -22.10 -15.96 -30.62
CA ARG A 26 -20.86 -16.54 -31.16
C ARG A 26 -21.19 -17.06 -32.56
N ASP A 27 -20.62 -16.41 -33.58
CA ASP A 27 -20.87 -16.70 -34.98
C ASP A 27 -20.00 -17.82 -35.56
N SER A 28 -18.89 -18.14 -34.88
CA SER A 28 -17.99 -19.22 -35.26
C SER A 28 -17.48 -20.01 -34.05
N VAL A 29 -17.27 -21.28 -34.22
CA VAL A 29 -16.45 -22.11 -33.32
C VAL A 29 -15.04 -22.06 -33.87
N PHE A 30 -14.12 -21.49 -33.12
CA PHE A 30 -12.68 -21.57 -33.45
C PHE A 30 -12.27 -23.02 -33.28
N ASN A 31 -12.13 -23.75 -34.37
CA ASN A 31 -11.45 -25.04 -34.35
C ASN A 31 -9.98 -24.74 -34.46
N PHE A 32 -9.22 -25.05 -33.42
CA PHE A 32 -7.78 -25.13 -33.57
C PHE A 32 -7.48 -26.35 -34.44
N ASP A 33 -7.17 -26.12 -35.70
CA ASP A 33 -6.49 -27.13 -36.50
C ASP A 33 -5.04 -27.18 -36.02
N GLU A 34 -4.65 -28.38 -35.53
CA GLU A 34 -3.24 -28.59 -35.04
C GLU A 34 -2.18 -28.44 -36.15
N ASN A 35 -2.61 -28.12 -37.38
CA ASN A 35 -1.76 -27.95 -38.56
C ASN A 35 -1.68 -26.51 -39.08
N ASP A 36 -2.21 -25.51 -38.41
CA ASP A 36 -1.99 -24.13 -38.83
C ASP A 36 -0.55 -23.74 -38.54
N GLU A 37 0.22 -23.74 -39.62
CA GLU A 37 1.60 -23.25 -39.69
C GLU A 37 1.69 -21.86 -39.07
N GLU A 38 2.70 -21.70 -38.21
CA GLU A 38 3.23 -20.44 -37.68
C GLU A 38 2.17 -19.38 -37.36
N VAL A 39 1.63 -19.46 -36.16
CA VAL A 39 1.13 -18.26 -35.50
C VAL A 39 2.25 -17.23 -35.58
N GLN A 40 2.14 -16.28 -36.51
CA GLN A 40 2.97 -15.08 -36.47
C GLN A 40 2.75 -14.52 -35.07
N THR A 41 3.74 -14.71 -34.21
CA THR A 41 3.79 -14.04 -32.92
C THR A 41 3.88 -12.56 -33.24
N THR A 42 2.72 -11.92 -33.36
CA THR A 42 2.67 -10.46 -33.31
C THR A 42 3.31 -10.14 -31.96
N ASN A 43 4.49 -9.55 -32.02
CA ASN A 43 5.14 -9.00 -30.84
C ASN A 43 4.21 -7.92 -30.31
N TYR A 44 3.28 -8.32 -29.44
CA TYR A 44 2.49 -7.37 -28.70
C TYR A 44 3.46 -6.58 -27.84
N PHE A 45 3.62 -5.30 -28.15
CA PHE A 45 4.33 -4.40 -27.27
C PHE A 45 3.57 -4.39 -25.95
N CYS A 46 4.11 -5.10 -24.96
CA CYS A 46 3.62 -5.03 -23.59
C CYS A 46 4.29 -3.80 -22.95
N PRO A 47 3.56 -2.71 -22.72
CA PRO A 47 4.15 -1.55 -22.08
C PRO A 47 4.60 -1.90 -20.68
N GLU A 48 5.64 -1.22 -20.23
CA GLU A 48 6.14 -1.35 -18.87
C GLU A 48 5.02 -1.05 -17.85
N ILE A 49 4.81 -1.99 -16.90
CA ILE A 49 3.77 -1.86 -15.88
C ILE A 49 4.37 -1.18 -14.65
N TRP A 50 3.79 -0.05 -14.27
CA TRP A 50 4.16 0.71 -13.09
C TRP A 50 3.19 0.44 -11.94
N LYS A 51 3.72 0.15 -10.77
CA LYS A 51 2.94 -0.14 -9.55
C LYS A 51 3.11 0.98 -8.52
N PRO A 52 2.02 1.44 -7.91
CA PRO A 52 0.61 1.10 -8.12
C PRO A 52 0.01 1.77 -9.36
N ASN A 53 0.66 2.80 -9.89
CA ASN A 53 0.25 3.56 -11.08
C ASN A 53 1.46 4.24 -11.70
N LYS A 54 1.30 4.92 -12.84
CA LYS A 54 2.40 5.58 -13.55
C LYS A 54 3.00 6.78 -12.81
N SER A 55 2.21 7.45 -11.96
CA SER A 55 2.68 8.58 -11.17
C SER A 55 3.36 8.09 -9.90
N TYR A 56 4.65 8.36 -9.75
CA TYR A 56 5.48 7.88 -8.63
C TYR A 56 5.54 6.35 -8.48
N GLY A 57 5.10 5.61 -9.50
CA GLY A 57 5.11 4.15 -9.48
C GLY A 57 6.52 3.59 -9.66
N LEU A 58 6.61 2.30 -9.43
CA LEU A 58 7.82 1.50 -9.55
C LEU A 58 7.56 0.37 -10.56
N THR A 59 8.50 0.11 -11.44
CA THR A 59 8.46 -1.05 -12.34
C THR A 59 8.75 -2.33 -11.59
N GLU A 60 9.61 -2.22 -10.57
CA GLU A 60 9.93 -3.29 -9.63
C GLU A 60 9.78 -2.77 -8.21
N LEU A 61 9.19 -3.57 -7.31
CA LEU A 61 9.09 -3.21 -5.91
C LEU A 61 10.49 -3.21 -5.27
N PRO A 62 10.80 -2.20 -4.42
CA PRO A 62 12.07 -2.14 -3.74
C PRO A 62 12.30 -3.39 -2.89
N GLN A 63 13.48 -3.97 -3.03
CA GLN A 63 13.91 -5.06 -2.17
C GLN A 63 14.41 -4.50 -0.84
N GLN A 64 14.06 -5.17 0.24
CA GLN A 64 14.60 -4.84 1.55
C GLN A 64 16.10 -5.14 1.57
N LYS A 65 16.89 -4.14 1.97
CA LYS A 65 18.35 -4.24 2.07
C LYS A 65 18.77 -4.01 3.50
N SER A 66 19.89 -4.63 3.89
CA SER A 66 20.56 -4.29 5.13
C SER A 66 21.25 -2.93 4.97
N VAL A 67 21.19 -2.12 6.01
CA VAL A 67 21.72 -0.74 5.99
C VAL A 67 22.49 -0.48 7.28
N ILE A 68 23.62 0.21 7.18
CA ILE A 68 24.28 0.83 8.31
C ILE A 68 24.29 2.35 8.13
N PHE A 69 23.69 3.07 9.07
CA PHE A 69 23.84 4.51 9.21
C PHE A 69 25.05 4.80 10.06
N ARG A 70 25.94 5.70 9.60
CA ARG A 70 27.20 6.04 10.26
C ARG A 70 27.12 7.42 10.89
N ASN A 71 27.62 7.52 12.11
CA ASN A 71 27.83 8.81 12.81
C ASN A 71 26.57 9.66 12.96
N ALA A 72 25.39 9.07 13.07
CA ALA A 72 24.14 9.81 13.22
C ALA A 72 23.99 10.43 14.62
N THR A 73 23.14 11.46 14.72
CA THR A 73 22.50 11.82 15.98
C THR A 73 21.21 11.04 16.10
N VAL A 74 21.17 10.04 16.96
CA VAL A 74 20.07 9.08 17.08
C VAL A 74 19.13 9.47 18.22
N TRP A 75 17.86 9.63 17.91
CA TRP A 75 16.78 9.85 18.88
C TRP A 75 16.12 8.51 19.16
N THR A 76 16.47 7.90 20.29
CA THR A 76 16.05 6.51 20.57
C THR A 76 14.58 6.38 20.93
N ASN A 77 13.99 7.43 21.52
CA ASN A 77 12.67 7.41 22.20
C ASN A 77 12.61 6.42 23.37
N GLU A 78 13.77 6.01 23.86
CA GLU A 78 13.97 5.10 25.01
C GLU A 78 14.77 5.84 26.09
N GLU A 79 15.14 5.13 27.17
CA GLU A 79 15.84 5.70 28.32
C GLU A 79 17.21 6.30 27.97
N GLU A 80 17.87 5.79 26.93
CA GLU A 80 19.15 6.30 26.44
C GLU A 80 19.07 7.73 25.87
N GLY A 81 17.86 8.16 25.49
CA GLY A 81 17.60 9.50 24.99
C GLY A 81 18.26 9.77 23.64
N VAL A 82 19.10 10.79 23.56
CA VAL A 82 19.78 11.21 22.31
C VAL A 82 21.22 10.77 22.33
N LEU A 83 21.60 9.95 21.36
CA LEU A 83 22.96 9.45 21.18
C LEU A 83 23.64 10.21 20.03
N PHE A 84 24.90 10.59 20.21
CA PHE A 84 25.68 11.34 19.23
C PHE A 84 26.74 10.45 18.58
N ASN A 85 27.06 10.72 17.32
CA ASN A 85 28.06 9.98 16.54
C ASN A 85 27.86 8.46 16.62
N THR A 86 26.61 8.04 16.48
CA THR A 86 26.21 6.65 16.68
C THR A 86 25.91 5.98 15.33
N ASP A 87 26.47 4.81 15.15
CA ASP A 87 26.13 3.92 14.02
C ASP A 87 24.88 3.12 14.39
N VAL A 88 24.02 2.87 13.41
CA VAL A 88 22.83 2.01 13.56
C VAL A 88 22.78 1.02 12.42
N ILE A 89 22.68 -0.26 12.75
CA ILE A 89 22.55 -1.36 11.78
C ILE A 89 21.11 -1.84 11.73
N ILE A 90 20.56 -1.85 10.52
CA ILE A 90 19.21 -2.32 10.24
C ILE A 90 19.28 -3.47 9.25
N SER A 91 18.63 -4.58 9.57
CA SER A 91 18.48 -5.71 8.67
C SER A 91 17.12 -6.38 8.86
N GLU A 92 16.55 -6.89 7.78
CA GLU A 92 15.23 -7.55 7.77
C GLU A 92 14.12 -6.72 8.47
N GLY A 93 14.22 -5.38 8.35
CA GLY A 93 13.26 -4.45 8.94
C GLY A 93 13.39 -4.28 10.46
N LYS A 94 14.51 -4.70 11.05
CA LYS A 94 14.80 -4.57 12.48
C LYS A 94 16.11 -3.85 12.71
N ILE A 95 16.19 -3.08 13.79
CA ILE A 95 17.45 -2.61 14.33
C ILE A 95 18.12 -3.82 14.97
N ILE A 96 19.31 -4.18 14.52
CA ILE A 96 20.05 -5.33 15.06
C ILE A 96 21.19 -4.93 15.98
N ASP A 97 21.75 -3.71 15.79
CA ASP A 97 22.71 -3.14 16.70
C ASP A 97 22.81 -1.62 16.55
N PHE A 98 23.33 -0.95 17.58
CA PHE A 98 23.68 0.46 17.55
C PHE A 98 24.88 0.71 18.49
N GLY A 99 25.74 1.63 18.13
CA GLY A 99 26.95 1.94 18.90
C GLY A 99 27.92 2.82 18.12
N THR A 100 29.12 2.94 18.59
CA THR A 100 30.18 3.72 17.93
C THR A 100 31.12 2.80 17.16
N LEU A 101 31.47 3.18 15.93
CA LEU A 101 32.48 2.48 15.11
C LEU A 101 32.15 0.99 14.88
N LEU A 102 30.89 0.67 14.67
CA LEU A 102 30.46 -0.72 14.40
C LEU A 102 31.13 -1.26 13.13
N ASN A 103 31.62 -2.49 13.20
CA ASN A 103 32.14 -3.17 12.02
C ASN A 103 31.03 -3.97 11.32
N PRO A 104 30.56 -3.53 10.14
CA PRO A 104 29.44 -4.22 9.46
C PRO A 104 29.82 -5.64 9.00
N LEU A 105 31.09 -5.96 8.87
CA LEU A 105 31.55 -7.29 8.46
C LEU A 105 31.35 -8.35 9.57
N GLU A 106 31.01 -7.93 10.78
CA GLU A 106 30.59 -8.86 11.85
C GLU A 106 29.13 -9.33 11.67
N TYR A 107 28.34 -8.60 10.88
CA TYR A 107 26.92 -8.88 10.64
C TYR A 107 26.64 -9.35 9.20
N PHE A 108 27.41 -8.85 8.22
CA PHE A 108 27.16 -9.05 6.80
C PHE A 108 28.45 -9.40 6.06
N LYS A 109 28.30 -10.06 4.89
CA LYS A 109 29.41 -10.14 3.94
C LYS A 109 29.58 -8.81 3.20
N GLU A 110 30.75 -8.65 2.62
CA GLU A 110 31.04 -7.52 1.76
C GLU A 110 30.00 -7.43 0.63
N ASN A 111 29.46 -6.22 0.37
CA ASN A 111 28.42 -5.92 -0.61
C ASN A 111 26.99 -6.42 -0.29
N GLU A 112 26.73 -7.00 0.88
CA GLU A 112 25.37 -7.39 1.30
C GLU A 112 24.63 -6.26 2.04
N TYR A 113 25.24 -5.09 2.25
CA TYR A 113 24.68 -3.96 2.95
C TYR A 113 24.95 -2.63 2.25
N ILE A 114 24.18 -1.62 2.60
CA ILE A 114 24.39 -0.22 2.18
C ILE A 114 24.93 0.54 3.38
N SER A 115 26.03 1.27 3.18
CA SER A 115 26.57 2.20 4.18
C SER A 115 26.16 3.62 3.82
N ILE A 116 25.55 4.32 4.76
CA ILE A 116 25.08 5.70 4.62
C ILE A 116 25.84 6.56 5.65
N ASP A 117 26.58 7.55 5.18
CA ASP A 117 27.14 8.58 6.06
C ASP A 117 26.01 9.50 6.54
N ALA A 118 25.73 9.45 7.83
CA ALA A 118 24.72 10.25 8.51
C ALA A 118 25.34 11.30 9.45
N SER A 119 26.60 11.68 9.19
CA SER A 119 27.28 12.73 9.95
C SER A 119 26.51 14.06 9.89
N GLY A 120 26.13 14.60 11.05
CA GLY A 120 25.34 15.82 11.16
C GLY A 120 23.84 15.64 10.82
N VAL A 121 23.39 14.40 10.59
CA VAL A 121 21.98 14.07 10.31
C VAL A 121 21.35 13.45 11.56
N HIS A 122 20.06 13.73 11.77
CA HIS A 122 19.27 13.13 12.84
C HIS A 122 18.55 11.88 12.32
N LEU A 123 18.71 10.77 13.04
CA LEU A 123 17.99 9.52 12.81
C LEU A 123 16.93 9.35 13.92
N THR A 124 15.68 9.21 13.51
CA THR A 124 14.54 9.06 14.41
C THR A 124 13.74 7.82 14.03
N SER A 125 12.86 7.36 14.93
CA SER A 125 11.78 6.45 14.52
C SER A 125 10.88 7.12 13.49
N GLY A 126 10.21 6.31 12.67
CA GLY A 126 9.17 6.80 11.76
C GLY A 126 7.95 7.32 12.53
N ILE A 127 7.25 8.29 11.93
CA ILE A 127 6.03 8.88 12.51
C ILE A 127 4.87 7.90 12.32
N ILE A 128 4.07 7.72 13.37
CA ILE A 128 2.79 7.02 13.32
C ILE A 128 1.69 8.08 13.40
N ASP A 129 0.87 8.16 12.35
CA ASP A 129 -0.30 9.05 12.32
C ASP A 129 -1.52 8.31 12.86
N GLU A 130 -1.94 8.69 14.05
CA GLU A 130 -3.04 8.06 14.78
C GLU A 130 -4.44 8.51 14.33
N HIS A 131 -4.53 9.52 13.47
CA HIS A 131 -5.80 10.06 12.98
C HIS A 131 -5.71 10.46 11.52
N SER A 132 -5.88 9.51 10.64
CA SER A 132 -5.73 9.72 9.21
C SER A 132 -6.99 9.36 8.41
N HIS A 133 -7.16 10.05 7.28
CA HIS A 133 -8.22 9.80 6.32
C HIS A 133 -7.68 9.56 4.90
N ILE A 134 -6.36 9.32 4.76
CA ILE A 134 -5.75 8.93 3.48
C ILE A 134 -6.09 7.49 3.12
N ALA A 135 -5.79 7.10 1.91
CA ALA A 135 -5.94 5.71 1.43
C ALA A 135 -7.35 5.13 1.61
N ILE A 136 -8.39 5.95 1.57
CA ILE A 136 -9.78 5.52 1.71
C ILE A 136 -10.52 5.80 0.40
N SER A 137 -11.19 4.79 -0.17
CA SER A 137 -11.97 4.90 -1.39
C SER A 137 -13.30 5.60 -1.16
N ASN A 138 -13.70 6.47 -2.10
CA ASN A 138 -15.05 7.06 -2.18
C ASN A 138 -15.51 7.88 -0.97
N GLY A 139 -14.59 8.39 -0.16
CA GLY A 139 -14.88 9.18 1.02
C GLY A 139 -14.81 8.38 2.33
N VAL A 140 -14.85 9.10 3.43
CA VAL A 140 -14.52 8.57 4.77
C VAL A 140 -15.75 8.34 5.65
N ASN A 141 -16.93 8.66 5.17
CA ASN A 141 -18.16 8.62 5.95
C ASN A 141 -19.17 7.64 5.37
N GLU A 142 -19.73 6.79 6.23
CA GLU A 142 -21.01 6.12 6.01
C GLU A 142 -22.05 6.80 6.89
N GLY A 143 -22.87 7.65 6.30
CA GLY A 143 -23.76 8.56 7.01
C GLY A 143 -25.24 8.18 6.96
N THR A 144 -25.60 6.95 6.58
CA THR A 144 -27.00 6.53 6.41
C THR A 144 -27.78 6.43 7.71
N GLN A 145 -27.09 6.29 8.85
CA GLN A 145 -27.69 6.21 10.18
C GLN A 145 -26.78 6.84 11.24
N ALA A 146 -27.33 7.11 12.43
CA ALA A 146 -26.58 7.73 13.53
C ALA A 146 -25.48 6.83 14.09
N VAL A 147 -25.65 5.53 13.99
CA VAL A 147 -24.69 4.51 14.41
C VAL A 147 -24.38 3.60 13.22
N SER A 148 -23.16 3.64 12.76
CA SER A 148 -22.64 2.79 11.66
C SER A 148 -21.44 1.94 12.12
N ALA A 149 -21.52 1.42 13.34
CA ALA A 149 -20.44 0.67 13.99
C ALA A 149 -20.01 -0.60 13.25
N GLU A 150 -20.88 -1.13 12.40
CA GLU A 150 -20.66 -2.34 11.61
C GLU A 150 -19.76 -2.12 10.38
N VAL A 151 -19.64 -0.88 9.89
CA VAL A 151 -18.78 -0.62 8.73
C VAL A 151 -17.31 -0.57 9.13
N ARG A 152 -16.42 -0.93 8.20
CA ARG A 152 -14.99 -1.04 8.46
C ARG A 152 -14.19 -0.30 7.40
N ILE A 153 -13.35 0.65 7.83
CA ILE A 153 -12.43 1.35 6.92
C ILE A 153 -11.49 0.37 6.22
N GLY A 154 -11.12 -0.70 6.90
CA GLY A 154 -10.27 -1.75 6.33
C GLY A 154 -10.81 -2.42 5.05
N ASP A 155 -12.12 -2.33 4.78
CA ASP A 155 -12.74 -2.91 3.59
C ASP A 155 -12.64 -1.98 2.35
N VAL A 156 -12.29 -0.72 2.55
CA VAL A 156 -12.25 0.31 1.50
C VAL A 156 -10.89 0.97 1.34
N ILE A 157 -9.83 0.31 1.75
CA ILE A 157 -8.46 0.83 1.58
C ILE A 157 -8.14 0.97 0.09
N ASN A 158 -7.70 2.16 -0.30
CA ASN A 158 -7.20 2.46 -1.64
C ASN A 158 -5.66 2.47 -1.66
N PRO A 159 -5.00 1.40 -2.10
CA PRO A 159 -3.55 1.33 -2.13
C PRO A 159 -2.90 2.24 -3.19
N ASN A 160 -3.71 2.82 -4.08
CA ASN A 160 -3.25 3.68 -5.18
C ASN A 160 -3.34 5.18 -4.83
N ASP A 161 -3.71 5.53 -3.60
CA ASP A 161 -3.77 6.92 -3.18
C ASP A 161 -2.36 7.52 -3.07
N HIS A 162 -2.09 8.57 -3.85
CA HIS A 162 -0.80 9.28 -3.84
C HIS A 162 -0.43 9.89 -2.49
N ASN A 163 -1.40 10.07 -1.60
CA ASN A 163 -1.11 10.55 -0.25
C ASN A 163 -0.28 9.54 0.54
N ILE A 164 -0.38 8.24 0.25
CA ILE A 164 0.52 7.23 0.82
C ILE A 164 1.98 7.59 0.50
N TYR A 165 2.28 7.83 -0.78
CA TYR A 165 3.62 8.22 -1.22
C TYR A 165 4.10 9.51 -0.55
N ARG A 166 3.23 10.54 -0.50
CA ARG A 166 3.56 11.84 0.10
C ARG A 166 3.83 11.73 1.59
N GLN A 167 3.05 10.95 2.31
CA GLN A 167 3.24 10.73 3.74
C GLN A 167 4.54 9.98 4.02
N ILE A 168 4.87 8.95 3.25
CA ILE A 168 6.16 8.25 3.35
C ILE A 168 7.32 9.22 3.11
N ALA A 169 7.23 10.08 2.10
CA ALA A 169 8.25 11.10 1.81
C ALA A 169 8.42 12.11 2.97
N GLY A 170 7.39 12.31 3.79
CA GLY A 170 7.41 13.13 5.00
C GLY A 170 7.83 12.37 6.26
N GLY A 171 8.13 11.05 6.17
CA GLY A 171 8.57 10.24 7.31
C GLY A 171 7.45 9.53 8.06
N VAL A 172 6.19 9.58 7.60
CA VAL A 172 5.09 8.79 8.16
C VAL A 172 5.18 7.36 7.66
N VAL A 173 5.26 6.40 8.56
CA VAL A 173 5.46 4.97 8.24
C VAL A 173 4.24 4.11 8.51
N ALA A 174 3.34 4.58 9.37
CA ALA A 174 2.08 3.91 9.70
C ALA A 174 0.97 4.93 9.94
N ALA A 175 -0.28 4.53 9.72
CA ALA A 175 -1.42 5.37 9.97
C ALA A 175 -2.61 4.56 10.47
N GLN A 176 -3.37 5.14 11.41
CA GLN A 176 -4.70 4.66 11.78
C GLN A 176 -5.73 5.36 10.91
N LEU A 177 -6.39 4.60 10.05
CA LEU A 177 -7.43 5.07 9.16
C LEU A 177 -8.76 5.07 9.88
N LEU A 178 -9.40 6.23 9.96
CA LEU A 178 -10.62 6.43 10.72
C LEU A 178 -11.81 6.77 9.82
N HIS A 179 -12.98 6.33 10.25
CA HIS A 179 -14.25 6.89 9.78
C HIS A 179 -14.31 8.39 10.08
N GLY A 180 -14.93 9.18 9.21
CA GLY A 180 -15.14 10.61 9.45
C GLY A 180 -16.15 10.90 10.56
N SER A 181 -16.42 12.17 10.80
CA SER A 181 -17.27 12.62 11.92
C SER A 181 -18.70 12.98 11.49
N ALA A 182 -19.27 12.25 10.49
CA ALA A 182 -20.63 12.51 10.00
C ALA A 182 -21.73 12.04 10.95
N ASN A 183 -21.43 11.07 11.82
CA ASN A 183 -22.36 10.46 12.76
C ASN A 183 -21.71 10.25 14.13
N PRO A 184 -22.49 10.23 15.22
CA PRO A 184 -21.97 10.10 16.60
C PRO A 184 -21.13 8.85 16.81
N ILE A 185 -21.53 7.71 16.23
CA ILE A 185 -20.78 6.47 16.25
C ILE A 185 -20.52 6.08 14.78
N GLY A 186 -19.26 6.22 14.37
CA GLY A 186 -18.79 5.84 13.05
C GLY A 186 -18.35 4.38 12.98
N GLY A 187 -17.58 4.06 11.93
CA GLY A 187 -17.11 2.69 11.69
C GLY A 187 -15.85 2.32 12.44
N GLN A 188 -15.49 1.05 12.27
CA GLN A 188 -14.26 0.48 12.78
C GLN A 188 -13.07 0.98 11.98
N SER A 189 -11.97 1.30 12.67
CA SER A 189 -10.72 1.75 12.06
C SER A 189 -9.88 0.59 11.53
N ALA A 190 -8.85 0.95 10.77
CA ALA A 190 -7.80 0.02 10.38
C ALA A 190 -6.44 0.68 10.59
N ILE A 191 -5.45 -0.09 11.04
CA ILE A 191 -4.07 0.38 11.14
C ILE A 191 -3.27 -0.23 9.99
N ILE A 192 -2.57 0.64 9.25
CA ILE A 192 -1.78 0.24 8.10
C ILE A 192 -0.33 0.68 8.23
N LYS A 193 0.60 -0.10 7.67
CA LYS A 193 1.94 0.36 7.32
C LYS A 193 1.87 1.00 5.95
N LEU A 194 2.44 2.18 5.80
CA LEU A 194 2.49 2.85 4.50
C LEU A 194 3.55 2.18 3.62
N ARG A 195 3.10 1.43 2.62
CA ARG A 195 3.96 0.68 1.68
C ARG A 195 3.51 0.98 0.25
N TRP A 196 4.17 1.94 -0.39
CA TRP A 196 3.84 2.32 -1.75
C TRP A 196 4.06 1.15 -2.73
N GLY A 197 3.03 0.77 -3.47
CA GLY A 197 3.04 -0.37 -4.38
C GLY A 197 2.56 -1.70 -3.79
N ALA A 198 2.34 -1.78 -2.46
CA ALA A 198 1.73 -2.94 -1.83
C ALA A 198 0.19 -2.95 -2.04
N SER A 199 -0.42 -4.10 -1.92
CA SER A 199 -1.87 -4.24 -1.89
C SER A 199 -2.47 -3.75 -0.58
N ALA A 200 -3.79 -3.53 -0.56
CA ALA A 200 -4.50 -3.12 0.65
C ALA A 200 -4.30 -4.13 1.81
N GLU A 201 -4.31 -5.42 1.51
CA GLU A 201 -4.12 -6.47 2.52
C GLU A 201 -2.69 -6.52 3.08
N GLU A 202 -1.68 -6.28 2.24
CA GLU A 202 -0.29 -6.24 2.67
C GLU A 202 0.04 -5.02 3.52
N MET A 203 -0.73 -3.95 3.40
CA MET A 203 -0.59 -2.75 4.24
C MET A 203 -1.15 -2.95 5.64
N LYS A 204 -2.19 -3.74 5.84
CA LYS A 204 -2.85 -3.93 7.13
C LYS A 204 -1.90 -4.53 8.17
N ILE A 205 -1.92 -3.98 9.38
CA ILE A 205 -1.27 -4.59 10.54
C ILE A 205 -2.28 -5.57 11.16
N LYS A 206 -2.07 -6.86 10.94
CA LYS A 206 -3.04 -7.92 11.25
C LYS A 206 -3.34 -8.07 12.73
N ASP A 207 -2.34 -7.87 13.58
CA ASP A 207 -2.43 -8.08 15.04
C ASP A 207 -2.63 -6.75 15.80
N ALA A 208 -3.05 -5.69 15.08
CA ALA A 208 -3.38 -4.43 15.70
C ALA A 208 -4.71 -4.51 16.45
N ASP A 209 -4.80 -3.80 17.56
CA ASP A 209 -6.04 -3.64 18.30
C ASP A 209 -7.14 -3.04 17.44
N SER A 210 -8.37 -3.41 17.73
CA SER A 210 -9.54 -2.89 17.05
C SER A 210 -10.03 -1.61 17.71
N PHE A 211 -10.35 -0.60 16.90
CA PHE A 211 -10.86 0.70 17.34
C PHE A 211 -12.16 1.03 16.61
N ILE A 212 -12.96 1.89 17.21
CA ILE A 212 -14.16 2.44 16.61
C ILE A 212 -14.17 3.95 16.79
N LYS A 213 -14.64 4.68 15.76
CA LYS A 213 -14.72 6.14 15.78
C LYS A 213 -15.97 6.62 16.51
N PHE A 214 -15.76 7.47 17.51
CA PHE A 214 -16.80 8.30 18.10
C PHE A 214 -16.58 9.77 17.70
N ALA A 215 -17.68 10.47 17.42
CA ALA A 215 -17.67 11.90 17.14
C ALA A 215 -18.78 12.55 17.98
N LEU A 216 -18.41 13.11 19.10
CA LEU A 216 -19.34 13.59 20.13
C LEU A 216 -19.75 15.08 19.96
N GLY A 217 -19.67 15.62 18.77
CA GLY A 217 -20.15 16.97 18.45
C GLY A 217 -19.07 17.93 18.04
#